data_ea0e8935af5bf89d65788b03c8ea3334
#
_entry.id   ea0e8935af5bf89d65788b03c8ea3334
#
_cell.length_a   1.000
_cell.length_b   1.000
_cell.length_c   1.000
_cell.angle_alpha   90.00
_cell.angle_beta   90.00
_cell.angle_gamma   90.00
#
_symmetry.space_group_name_H-M   'P 1'
#
loop_
_entity.id
_entity.type
_entity.pdbx_description
1 polymer ?
#
loop_
_entity_poly.entity_id
_entity_poly.type
_entity_poly.pdbx_seq_one_letter_code
_entity_poly.pdbx_strand_id
1 'polypeptide(L)'
;MALTNSVLAEKIWLDAGNDYQQRVPNPTVNGLEATWRALFKPGNNAYLNQFMDVLVNRIAYTYARNLEWTSPLAVFKRAKLNYGTTAQEIALNWVKAHAYKDDVESLLRLHRPEGDVAYHTQNRQDKYPISVVLPELKNAFLDDYGLNRLVAGIMQAPVNSDNYDEYRIAMNMLATYEDAYGFFKYPLSKVPTDEASGKEFLTAVRTLVGMLQFPSARYNAASVSVPVFAKPSELVLLVTPAVAASLSVEVLSSIFHVELAEVNVRQIIVDEFPIPNTVAMLTTQDFFILQDTLYENTSFYNAETLATNYYLHHWEIVSASPFVPAILFTVGDAGTTVPTVKQSVTGIAVTGADTAEAGTDVQLTVNLTGTMSPAGHGVAVEPDAALFEVSAVAAKPDGDTPGQHIDIDPMKTYVDKFAVLHIAEDMPTGAVVTVTATSAYINPSAATGKYTASHAVTITAPATAATDPVKPGAKAKRTGKGASGEGGSHGAETAAAAQ
;
A
#
# COMPACT_ATOMS: atom_id res chain seq x y z
N MET A 1 26.90 -6.46 -31.54
CA MET A 1 28.36 -6.64 -31.51
C MET A 1 28.84 -6.29 -30.11
N ALA A 2 29.41 -7.23 -29.38
CA ALA A 2 29.95 -6.95 -28.05
C ALA A 2 31.12 -5.96 -28.15
N LEU A 3 31.13 -4.96 -27.29
CA LEU A 3 32.19 -3.96 -27.23
C LEU A 3 33.43 -4.62 -26.58
N THR A 4 34.61 -4.43 -27.15
CA THR A 4 35.87 -4.86 -26.53
C THR A 4 36.15 -4.00 -25.29
N ASN A 5 36.91 -4.53 -24.35
CA ASN A 5 37.28 -3.81 -23.13
C ASN A 5 37.97 -2.46 -23.42
N SER A 6 38.77 -2.36 -24.52
CA SER A 6 39.42 -1.13 -24.91
C SER A 6 38.44 -0.05 -25.33
N VAL A 7 37.45 -0.39 -26.16
CA VAL A 7 36.40 0.54 -26.63
C VAL A 7 35.49 0.96 -25.46
N LEU A 8 35.19 0.04 -24.56
CA LEU A 8 34.39 0.34 -23.37
C LEU A 8 35.15 1.29 -22.41
N ALA A 9 36.40 0.98 -22.14
CA ALA A 9 37.24 1.81 -21.28
C ALA A 9 37.47 3.23 -21.86
N GLU A 10 37.59 3.36 -23.20
CA GLU A 10 37.66 4.67 -23.85
C GLU A 10 36.40 5.49 -23.65
N LYS A 11 35.22 4.86 -23.81
CA LYS A 11 33.95 5.54 -23.58
C LYS A 11 33.79 5.99 -22.12
N ILE A 12 34.22 5.18 -21.15
CA ILE A 12 34.23 5.55 -19.75
C ILE A 12 35.20 6.71 -19.50
N TRP A 13 36.37 6.67 -20.14
CA TRP A 13 37.36 7.74 -20.03
C TRP A 13 36.84 9.08 -20.57
N LEU A 14 36.09 9.04 -21.68
CA LEU A 14 35.46 10.26 -22.27
C LEU A 14 34.36 10.84 -21.39
N ASP A 15 33.62 10.01 -20.66
CA ASP A 15 32.53 10.46 -19.79
C ASP A 15 32.99 10.83 -18.39
N ALA A 16 34.20 10.42 -18.00
CA ALA A 16 34.78 10.75 -16.71
C ALA A 16 35.19 12.22 -16.64
N GLY A 17 35.26 12.76 -15.42
CA GLY A 17 35.65 14.15 -15.19
C GLY A 17 37.08 14.47 -15.61
N ASN A 18 37.36 15.76 -15.83
CA ASN A 18 38.68 16.25 -16.26
C ASN A 18 39.83 15.80 -15.37
N ASP A 19 39.64 15.70 -14.05
CA ASP A 19 40.67 15.24 -13.12
C ASP A 19 41.02 13.77 -13.34
N TYR A 20 40.05 12.94 -13.64
CA TYR A 20 40.22 11.55 -14.05
C TYR A 20 41.05 11.44 -15.34
N GLN A 21 40.68 12.21 -16.37
CA GLN A 21 41.34 12.18 -17.68
C GLN A 21 42.81 12.63 -17.61
N GLN A 22 43.14 13.50 -16.67
CA GLN A 22 44.55 13.94 -16.46
C GLN A 22 45.41 12.85 -15.75
N ARG A 23 44.77 12.03 -14.92
CA ARG A 23 45.50 11.06 -14.09
C ARG A 23 45.47 9.64 -14.64
N VAL A 24 44.44 9.28 -15.38
CA VAL A 24 44.29 7.95 -15.98
C VAL A 24 44.56 8.06 -17.48
N PRO A 25 45.55 7.30 -18.03
CA PRO A 25 45.88 7.34 -19.45
C PRO A 25 44.70 6.93 -20.33
N ASN A 26 44.57 7.55 -21.50
CA ASN A 26 43.56 7.18 -22.49
C ASN A 26 43.79 5.73 -22.97
N PRO A 27 42.81 4.82 -22.84
CA PRO A 27 42.99 3.40 -23.16
C PRO A 27 43.24 3.09 -24.62
N THR A 28 42.76 3.92 -25.53
CA THR A 28 42.98 3.75 -26.99
C THR A 28 44.35 4.23 -27.41
N VAL A 29 44.87 5.28 -26.79
CA VAL A 29 46.19 5.87 -27.14
C VAL A 29 47.32 5.14 -26.41
N ASN A 30 47.16 4.86 -25.15
CA ASN A 30 48.23 4.34 -24.28
C ASN A 30 48.12 2.81 -24.02
N GLY A 31 47.04 2.20 -24.52
CA GLY A 31 46.71 0.80 -24.29
C GLY A 31 45.99 0.54 -22.97
N LEU A 32 45.19 -0.48 -22.95
CA LEU A 32 44.34 -0.87 -21.80
C LEU A 32 45.19 -1.20 -20.54
N GLU A 33 46.39 -1.77 -20.75
CA GLU A 33 47.28 -2.11 -19.66
C GLU A 33 47.82 -0.88 -18.90
N ALA A 34 48.09 0.22 -19.59
CA ALA A 34 48.50 1.48 -18.96
C ALA A 34 47.37 2.10 -18.14
N THR A 35 46.14 2.04 -18.64
CA THR A 35 44.94 2.53 -17.96
C THR A 35 44.68 1.76 -16.66
N TRP A 36 44.67 0.41 -16.70
CA TRP A 36 44.39 -0.34 -15.48
C TRP A 36 45.55 -0.32 -14.47
N ARG A 37 46.82 -0.23 -14.90
CA ARG A 37 47.93 0.01 -14.00
C ARG A 37 47.80 1.35 -13.24
N ALA A 38 47.27 2.37 -13.90
CA ALA A 38 47.01 3.65 -13.26
C ALA A 38 45.85 3.57 -12.28
N LEU A 39 44.76 2.86 -12.63
CA LEU A 39 43.58 2.67 -11.77
C LEU A 39 43.88 1.87 -10.50
N PHE A 40 44.66 0.80 -10.63
CA PHE A 40 45.02 -0.07 -9.49
C PHE A 40 46.26 0.35 -8.71
N LYS A 41 46.79 1.54 -9.00
CA LYS A 41 47.92 2.07 -8.23
C LYS A 41 47.46 2.46 -6.82
N PRO A 42 48.23 2.10 -5.76
CA PRO A 42 47.90 2.53 -4.41
C PRO A 42 47.70 4.05 -4.33
N GLY A 43 46.59 4.50 -3.73
CA GLY A 43 46.23 5.91 -3.63
C GLY A 43 45.25 6.43 -4.71
N ASN A 44 44.97 5.63 -5.75
CA ASN A 44 44.05 6.03 -6.84
C ASN A 44 42.63 5.49 -6.67
N ASN A 45 42.22 5.12 -5.46
CA ASN A 45 40.90 4.53 -5.18
C ASN A 45 39.76 5.43 -5.63
N ALA A 46 39.89 6.76 -5.56
CA ALA A 46 38.89 7.70 -6.03
C ALA A 46 38.62 7.57 -7.53
N TYR A 47 39.68 7.42 -8.34
CA TYR A 47 39.57 7.23 -9.79
C TYR A 47 39.01 5.85 -10.16
N LEU A 48 39.37 4.81 -9.35
CA LEU A 48 38.79 3.48 -9.50
C LEU A 48 37.27 3.51 -9.23
N ASN A 49 36.83 4.19 -8.19
CA ASN A 49 35.43 4.35 -7.87
C ASN A 49 34.71 5.11 -8.97
N GLN A 50 35.29 6.22 -9.45
CA GLN A 50 34.72 7.01 -10.57
C GLN A 50 34.62 6.15 -11.84
N PHE A 51 35.63 5.35 -12.15
CA PHE A 51 35.59 4.38 -13.25
C PHE A 51 34.41 3.41 -13.10
N MET A 52 34.22 2.85 -11.90
CA MET A 52 33.16 1.91 -11.62
C MET A 52 31.77 2.56 -11.71
N ASP A 53 31.61 3.76 -11.19
CA ASP A 53 30.34 4.51 -11.26
C ASP A 53 29.93 4.82 -12.70
N VAL A 54 30.89 5.30 -13.51
CA VAL A 54 30.63 5.57 -14.94
C VAL A 54 30.38 4.28 -15.71
N LEU A 55 31.11 3.20 -15.40
CA LEU A 55 30.93 1.88 -16.00
C LEU A 55 29.51 1.37 -15.75
N VAL A 56 29.07 1.36 -14.49
CA VAL A 56 27.72 0.88 -14.10
C VAL A 56 26.63 1.73 -14.76
N ASN A 57 26.75 3.05 -14.71
CA ASN A 57 25.76 3.96 -15.30
C ASN A 57 25.63 3.80 -16.83
N ARG A 58 26.74 3.56 -17.53
CA ARG A 58 26.70 3.37 -18.99
C ARG A 58 26.13 2.04 -19.43
N ILE A 59 26.40 0.98 -18.67
CA ILE A 59 26.04 -0.37 -19.08
C ILE A 59 24.60 -0.68 -18.70
N ALA A 60 24.07 -0.11 -17.63
CA ALA A 60 22.65 -0.15 -17.33
C ALA A 60 21.79 0.25 -18.53
N TYR A 61 22.27 1.20 -19.34
CA TYR A 61 21.54 1.66 -20.53
C TYR A 61 21.62 0.72 -21.76
N THR A 62 22.67 -0.09 -21.86
CA THR A 62 22.94 -0.84 -23.12
C THR A 62 22.64 -2.33 -22.98
N TYR A 63 22.79 -2.93 -21.81
CA TYR A 63 22.66 -4.37 -21.56
C TYR A 63 21.36 -4.81 -20.93
N ALA A 64 20.70 -3.97 -20.16
CA ALA A 64 19.39 -4.28 -19.56
C ALA A 64 18.32 -4.68 -20.58
N ARG A 65 18.47 -4.27 -21.87
CA ARG A 65 17.53 -4.59 -22.93
C ARG A 65 17.61 -6.01 -23.50
N ASN A 66 18.73 -6.71 -23.40
CA ASN A 66 18.95 -7.95 -24.17
C ASN A 66 18.90 -9.24 -23.34
N LEU A 67 18.93 -9.17 -22.02
CA LEU A 67 18.99 -10.34 -21.14
C LEU A 67 18.01 -10.26 -19.96
N GLU A 68 17.14 -9.26 -19.96
CA GLU A 68 16.18 -8.98 -18.91
C GLU A 68 14.96 -9.88 -19.07
N TRP A 69 14.63 -10.63 -18.01
CA TRP A 69 13.34 -11.31 -17.93
C TRP A 69 12.26 -10.27 -17.72
N THR A 70 11.32 -10.20 -18.63
CA THR A 70 10.22 -9.26 -18.57
C THR A 70 9.00 -9.94 -17.99
N SER A 71 8.43 -9.37 -16.93
CA SER A 71 7.19 -9.84 -16.32
C SER A 71 6.04 -9.84 -17.36
N PRO A 72 5.25 -10.91 -17.45
CA PRO A 72 4.02 -10.91 -18.24
C PRO A 72 3.04 -9.80 -17.82
N LEU A 73 3.11 -9.39 -16.55
CA LEU A 73 2.28 -8.34 -15.98
C LEU A 73 2.81 -6.91 -16.22
N ALA A 74 3.96 -6.74 -16.89
CA ALA A 74 4.52 -5.42 -17.18
C ALA A 74 3.57 -4.49 -17.96
N VAL A 75 2.58 -5.07 -18.64
CA VAL A 75 1.50 -4.34 -19.34
C VAL A 75 0.66 -3.48 -18.41
N PHE A 76 0.53 -3.90 -17.15
CA PHE A 76 -0.26 -3.22 -16.14
C PHE A 76 0.54 -2.13 -15.41
N LYS A 77 1.86 -2.03 -15.67
CA LYS A 77 2.72 -1.07 -14.98
C LYS A 77 2.35 0.36 -15.38
N ARG A 78 2.04 1.17 -14.38
CA ARG A 78 1.68 2.59 -14.54
C ARG A 78 2.92 3.48 -14.50
N ALA A 79 2.79 4.71 -14.94
CA ALA A 79 3.86 5.70 -14.85
C ALA A 79 4.29 5.92 -13.40
N LYS A 80 5.61 6.13 -13.20
CA LYS A 80 6.19 6.38 -11.88
C LYS A 80 5.50 7.55 -11.17
N LEU A 81 5.23 7.40 -9.89
CA LEU A 81 4.69 8.46 -9.05
C LEU A 81 5.82 9.44 -8.68
N ASN A 82 5.73 10.68 -9.15
CA ASN A 82 6.77 11.65 -8.91
C ASN A 82 6.75 12.22 -7.49
N TYR A 83 5.58 12.25 -6.85
CA TYR A 83 5.38 12.79 -5.50
C TYR A 83 4.36 11.96 -4.74
N GLY A 84 4.63 11.75 -3.44
CA GLY A 84 3.74 11.01 -2.55
C GLY A 84 3.94 9.50 -2.60
N THR A 85 3.27 8.81 -1.69
CA THR A 85 3.33 7.35 -1.50
C THR A 85 1.96 6.69 -1.62
N THR A 86 0.93 7.47 -2.00
CA THR A 86 -0.45 7.02 -2.05
C THR A 86 -1.11 7.49 -3.33
N ALA A 87 -1.74 6.58 -4.05
CA ALA A 87 -2.62 6.86 -5.16
C ALA A 87 -4.08 6.73 -4.71
N GLN A 88 -4.94 7.64 -5.12
CA GLN A 88 -6.36 7.62 -4.83
C GLN A 88 -7.14 7.27 -6.09
N GLU A 89 -8.06 6.33 -5.97
CA GLU A 89 -9.02 5.96 -7.01
C GLU A 89 -10.44 6.31 -6.55
N ILE A 90 -11.22 6.98 -7.38
CA ILE A 90 -12.57 7.43 -7.06
C ILE A 90 -13.54 6.91 -8.11
N ALA A 91 -14.57 6.20 -7.68
CA ALA A 91 -15.67 5.76 -8.53
C ALA A 91 -16.95 6.45 -8.11
N LEU A 92 -17.61 7.16 -9.03
CA LEU A 92 -18.86 7.88 -8.77
C LEU A 92 -20.06 7.07 -9.23
N ASN A 93 -21.09 7.02 -8.40
CA ASN A 93 -22.38 6.43 -8.76
C ASN A 93 -23.09 7.24 -9.83
N TRP A 94 -23.84 6.58 -10.66
CA TRP A 94 -24.64 7.24 -11.67
C TRP A 94 -25.79 7.99 -11.02
N VAL A 95 -26.05 9.19 -11.51
CA VAL A 95 -27.13 10.02 -11.02
C VAL A 95 -28.48 9.43 -11.48
N LYS A 96 -29.39 9.24 -10.54
CA LYS A 96 -30.75 8.75 -10.82
C LYS A 96 -31.58 9.87 -11.42
N ALA A 97 -32.37 9.55 -12.44
CA ALA A 97 -33.33 10.48 -12.98
C ALA A 97 -34.45 10.73 -11.96
N HIS A 98 -34.84 11.98 -11.82
CA HIS A 98 -36.01 12.39 -11.03
C HIS A 98 -37.13 12.80 -11.96
N ALA A 99 -38.39 12.52 -11.53
CA ALA A 99 -39.55 12.99 -12.27
C ALA A 99 -39.56 14.52 -12.32
N TYR A 100 -39.89 15.06 -13.49
CA TYR A 100 -40.02 16.50 -13.64
C TYR A 100 -41.21 17.01 -12.77
N LYS A 101 -40.91 17.96 -11.88
CA LYS A 101 -41.88 18.62 -11.01
C LYS A 101 -41.61 20.12 -10.97
N ASP A 102 -42.65 20.93 -11.11
CA ASP A 102 -42.60 22.40 -11.07
C ASP A 102 -42.86 22.95 -9.65
N ASP A 103 -42.30 22.29 -8.60
CA ASP A 103 -42.41 22.76 -7.24
C ASP A 103 -41.10 23.40 -6.74
N VAL A 104 -41.23 24.35 -5.82
CA VAL A 104 -40.09 25.10 -5.25
C VAL A 104 -39.20 24.16 -4.44
N GLU A 105 -39.74 23.11 -3.82
CA GLU A 105 -38.99 22.13 -3.04
C GLU A 105 -38.09 21.30 -3.93
N SER A 106 -38.55 20.92 -5.11
CA SER A 106 -37.78 20.23 -6.13
C SER A 106 -36.61 21.08 -6.66
N LEU A 107 -36.86 22.38 -6.84
CA LEU A 107 -35.88 23.34 -7.37
C LEU A 107 -34.71 23.59 -6.39
N LEU A 108 -34.98 23.59 -5.08
CA LEU A 108 -33.99 23.92 -4.06
C LEU A 108 -33.30 22.69 -3.44
N ARG A 109 -33.65 21.49 -3.89
CA ARG A 109 -33.09 20.25 -3.35
C ARG A 109 -31.63 20.08 -3.73
N LEU A 110 -30.79 19.83 -2.75
CA LEU A 110 -29.37 19.54 -2.96
C LEU A 110 -29.17 18.05 -3.34
N HIS A 111 -28.62 17.82 -4.52
CA HIS A 111 -28.22 16.49 -5.00
C HIS A 111 -26.72 16.35 -4.91
N ARG A 112 -26.23 15.55 -3.96
CA ARG A 112 -24.79 15.27 -3.81
C ARG A 112 -24.45 14.00 -4.60
N PRO A 113 -23.32 13.98 -5.34
CA PRO A 113 -22.87 12.75 -5.94
C PRO A 113 -22.45 11.77 -4.83
N GLU A 114 -22.86 10.53 -4.97
CA GLU A 114 -22.43 9.42 -4.13
C GLU A 114 -21.32 8.66 -4.87
N GLY A 115 -20.36 8.12 -4.16
CA GLY A 115 -19.28 7.35 -4.77
C GLY A 115 -18.39 6.68 -3.73
N ASP A 116 -17.62 5.74 -4.21
CA ASP A 116 -16.65 4.98 -3.42
C ASP A 116 -15.25 5.47 -3.73
N VAL A 117 -14.37 5.40 -2.73
CA VAL A 117 -12.96 5.80 -2.82
C VAL A 117 -12.08 4.67 -2.34
N ALA A 118 -11.06 4.35 -3.13
CA ALA A 118 -10.00 3.42 -2.75
C ALA A 118 -8.66 4.16 -2.66
N TYR A 119 -7.86 3.81 -1.67
CA TYR A 119 -6.51 4.33 -1.49
C TYR A 119 -5.51 3.19 -1.69
N HIS A 120 -4.54 3.40 -2.56
CA HIS A 120 -3.48 2.47 -2.86
C HIS A 120 -2.19 3.06 -2.31
N THR A 121 -1.66 2.46 -1.23
CA THR A 121 -0.46 2.93 -0.55
C THR A 121 0.74 2.11 -0.94
N GLN A 122 1.92 2.73 -0.86
CA GLN A 122 3.18 2.04 -1.05
C GLN A 122 3.32 0.91 -0.04
N ASN A 123 3.43 -0.32 -0.53
CA ASN A 123 3.49 -1.54 0.28
C ASN A 123 4.72 -2.41 -0.01
N ARG A 124 5.54 -2.00 -0.98
CA ARG A 124 6.79 -2.68 -1.31
C ARG A 124 7.97 -1.71 -1.19
N GLN A 125 9.02 -2.09 -0.45
CA GLN A 125 10.27 -1.36 -0.27
C GLN A 125 11.43 -2.34 -0.23
N ASP A 126 11.91 -2.73 -1.41
CA ASP A 126 12.96 -3.72 -1.54
C ASP A 126 14.29 -3.09 -1.94
N LYS A 127 15.38 -3.77 -1.58
CA LYS A 127 16.72 -3.48 -2.07
C LYS A 127 17.43 -4.76 -2.46
N TYR A 128 18.07 -4.75 -3.61
CA TYR A 128 18.82 -5.88 -4.14
C TYR A 128 20.30 -5.54 -4.12
N PRO A 129 21.05 -6.09 -3.14
CA PRO A 129 22.49 -5.84 -3.02
C PRO A 129 23.28 -6.78 -3.92
N ILE A 130 24.33 -6.25 -4.53
CA ILE A 130 25.39 -7.05 -5.17
C ILE A 130 26.75 -6.41 -4.89
N SER A 131 27.75 -7.23 -4.63
CA SER A 131 29.09 -6.77 -4.29
C SER A 131 30.11 -7.21 -5.34
N VAL A 132 30.99 -6.31 -5.72
CA VAL A 132 32.10 -6.59 -6.62
C VAL A 132 33.38 -6.42 -5.85
N VAL A 133 34.13 -7.50 -5.73
CA VAL A 133 35.44 -7.47 -5.06
C VAL A 133 36.57 -7.13 -6.04
N LEU A 134 37.56 -6.39 -5.55
CA LEU A 134 38.70 -5.92 -6.35
C LEU A 134 39.41 -7.00 -7.15
N PRO A 135 39.65 -8.23 -6.65
CA PRO A 135 40.23 -9.32 -7.44
C PRO A 135 39.43 -9.73 -8.66
N GLU A 136 38.08 -9.76 -8.56
CA GLU A 136 37.20 -10.09 -9.68
C GLU A 136 37.26 -9.02 -10.77
N LEU A 137 37.28 -7.75 -10.35
CA LEU A 137 37.45 -6.65 -11.28
C LEU A 137 38.82 -6.74 -12.01
N LYS A 138 39.90 -7.05 -11.30
CA LYS A 138 41.21 -7.25 -11.90
C LYS A 138 41.22 -8.38 -12.92
N ASN A 139 40.58 -9.50 -12.60
CA ASN A 139 40.48 -10.65 -13.51
C ASN A 139 39.66 -10.32 -14.76
N ALA A 140 38.64 -9.47 -14.65
CA ALA A 140 37.85 -9.03 -15.80
C ALA A 140 38.65 -8.26 -16.87
N PHE A 141 39.78 -7.64 -16.48
CA PHE A 141 40.69 -6.98 -17.41
C PHE A 141 41.64 -7.94 -18.16
N LEU A 142 41.75 -9.18 -17.72
CA LEU A 142 42.61 -10.19 -18.36
C LEU A 142 41.96 -10.82 -19.61
N ASP A 143 40.65 -10.74 -19.75
CA ASP A 143 39.90 -11.25 -20.90
C ASP A 143 39.35 -10.08 -21.72
N ASP A 144 39.41 -10.12 -23.04
CA ASP A 144 38.97 -9.06 -23.95
C ASP A 144 37.50 -8.64 -23.76
N TYR A 145 36.68 -9.54 -23.24
CA TYR A 145 35.23 -9.33 -22.97
C TYR A 145 34.86 -9.49 -21.50
N GLY A 146 35.86 -9.70 -20.63
CA GLY A 146 35.63 -10.02 -19.21
C GLY A 146 34.96 -8.90 -18.46
N LEU A 147 35.28 -7.66 -18.77
CA LEU A 147 34.67 -6.49 -18.15
C LEU A 147 33.18 -6.39 -18.49
N ASN A 148 32.82 -6.64 -19.76
CA ASN A 148 31.43 -6.65 -20.18
C ASN A 148 30.62 -7.76 -19.48
N ARG A 149 31.21 -8.95 -19.30
CA ARG A 149 30.57 -10.08 -18.59
C ARG A 149 30.37 -9.78 -17.12
N LEU A 150 31.36 -9.19 -16.46
CA LEU A 150 31.27 -8.81 -15.07
C LEU A 150 30.14 -7.81 -14.83
N VAL A 151 30.08 -6.77 -15.64
CA VAL A 151 29.08 -5.73 -15.51
C VAL A 151 27.68 -6.25 -15.86
N ALA A 152 27.56 -7.05 -16.91
CA ALA A 152 26.27 -7.69 -17.24
C ALA A 152 25.76 -8.54 -16.06
N GLY A 153 26.65 -9.28 -15.38
CA GLY A 153 26.29 -10.05 -14.18
C GLY A 153 25.85 -9.17 -13.01
N ILE A 154 26.55 -8.05 -12.78
CA ILE A 154 26.23 -7.11 -11.70
C ILE A 154 24.87 -6.44 -11.90
N MET A 155 24.55 -6.05 -13.12
CA MET A 155 23.32 -5.30 -13.39
C MET A 155 22.12 -6.20 -13.64
N GLN A 156 22.32 -7.35 -14.26
CA GLN A 156 21.24 -8.25 -14.67
C GLN A 156 20.61 -9.00 -13.49
N ALA A 157 21.41 -9.47 -12.54
CA ALA A 157 20.92 -10.31 -11.46
C ALA A 157 19.92 -9.56 -10.55
N PRO A 158 20.21 -8.33 -10.07
CA PRO A 158 19.24 -7.55 -9.29
C PRO A 158 17.96 -7.22 -10.05
N VAL A 159 18.06 -6.83 -11.32
CA VAL A 159 16.90 -6.47 -12.15
C VAL A 159 16.01 -7.67 -12.41
N ASN A 160 16.58 -8.83 -12.73
CA ASN A 160 15.78 -10.05 -12.93
C ASN A 160 15.11 -10.51 -11.63
N SER A 161 15.83 -10.40 -10.49
CA SER A 161 15.25 -10.74 -9.19
C SER A 161 14.08 -9.80 -8.85
N ASP A 162 14.26 -8.50 -9.10
CA ASP A 162 13.25 -7.49 -8.88
C ASP A 162 11.99 -7.72 -9.73
N ASN A 163 12.15 -7.93 -11.05
CA ASN A 163 11.05 -8.23 -11.96
C ASN A 163 10.29 -9.52 -11.58
N TYR A 164 11.02 -10.54 -11.12
CA TYR A 164 10.41 -11.79 -10.70
C TYR A 164 9.65 -11.64 -9.38
N ASP A 165 10.20 -10.91 -8.42
CA ASP A 165 9.54 -10.62 -7.15
C ASP A 165 8.30 -9.74 -7.35
N GLU A 166 8.38 -8.70 -8.21
CA GLU A 166 7.21 -7.89 -8.60
C GLU A 166 6.08 -8.78 -9.15
N TYR A 167 6.42 -9.67 -10.09
CA TYR A 167 5.46 -10.62 -10.64
C TYR A 167 4.82 -11.51 -9.58
N ARG A 168 5.64 -12.11 -8.68
CA ARG A 168 5.13 -12.99 -7.62
C ARG A 168 4.25 -12.25 -6.63
N ILE A 169 4.64 -11.04 -6.23
CA ILE A 169 3.86 -10.21 -5.30
C ILE A 169 2.52 -9.84 -5.96
N ALA A 170 2.53 -9.41 -7.23
CA ALA A 170 1.32 -9.09 -7.98
C ALA A 170 0.38 -10.29 -8.13
N MET A 171 0.91 -11.50 -8.38
CA MET A 171 0.08 -12.71 -8.42
C MET A 171 -0.47 -13.07 -7.04
N ASN A 172 0.36 -13.03 -5.99
CA ASN A 172 -0.09 -13.34 -4.62
C ASN A 172 -1.14 -12.34 -4.11
N MET A 173 -1.12 -11.10 -4.58
CA MET A 173 -2.16 -10.11 -4.28
C MET A 173 -3.56 -10.59 -4.69
N LEU A 174 -3.69 -11.44 -5.71
CA LEU A 174 -5.00 -12.00 -6.09
C LEU A 174 -5.64 -12.81 -4.96
N ALA A 175 -4.84 -13.54 -4.14
CA ALA A 175 -5.36 -14.24 -2.98
C ALA A 175 -5.86 -13.25 -1.91
N THR A 176 -5.12 -12.17 -1.68
CA THR A 176 -5.54 -11.10 -0.77
C THR A 176 -6.81 -10.40 -1.27
N TYR A 177 -6.91 -10.16 -2.58
CA TYR A 177 -8.11 -9.60 -3.19
C TYR A 177 -9.33 -10.53 -3.03
N GLU A 178 -9.14 -11.86 -3.23
CA GLU A 178 -10.22 -12.84 -3.01
C GLU A 178 -10.72 -12.81 -1.56
N ASP A 179 -9.81 -12.65 -0.60
CA ASP A 179 -10.18 -12.57 0.81
C ASP A 179 -10.87 -11.25 1.17
N ALA A 180 -10.43 -10.14 0.58
CA ALA A 180 -10.96 -8.81 0.88
C ALA A 180 -12.29 -8.53 0.16
N TYR A 181 -12.37 -8.83 -1.12
CA TYR A 181 -13.44 -8.40 -2.02
C TYR A 181 -14.21 -9.54 -2.67
N GLY A 182 -13.59 -10.72 -2.80
CA GLY A 182 -14.12 -11.83 -3.59
C GLY A 182 -14.04 -11.58 -5.09
N PHE A 183 -14.13 -12.65 -5.86
CA PHE A 183 -14.22 -12.61 -7.32
C PHE A 183 -15.56 -13.14 -7.80
N PHE A 184 -16.00 -12.63 -8.94
CA PHE A 184 -17.01 -13.34 -9.71
C PHE A 184 -16.38 -14.61 -10.29
N LYS A 185 -16.92 -15.80 -9.93
CA LYS A 185 -16.43 -17.09 -10.42
C LYS A 185 -17.39 -17.68 -11.42
N TYR A 186 -16.85 -18.04 -12.57
CA TYR A 186 -17.57 -18.76 -13.61
C TYR A 186 -17.09 -20.22 -13.63
N PRO A 187 -17.96 -21.19 -13.34
CA PRO A 187 -17.58 -22.58 -13.29
C PRO A 187 -17.44 -23.18 -14.70
N LEU A 188 -16.37 -23.91 -14.91
CA LEU A 188 -16.14 -24.74 -16.10
C LEU A 188 -16.31 -26.22 -15.72
N SER A 189 -16.79 -27.03 -16.64
CA SER A 189 -16.97 -28.46 -16.42
C SER A 189 -15.63 -29.16 -16.19
N LYS A 190 -14.57 -28.75 -16.89
CA LYS A 190 -13.20 -29.24 -16.74
C LYS A 190 -12.19 -28.23 -17.29
N VAL A 191 -10.91 -28.49 -17.04
CA VAL A 191 -9.83 -27.70 -17.64
C VAL A 191 -9.95 -27.79 -19.18
N PRO A 192 -9.88 -26.67 -19.93
CA PRO A 192 -9.94 -26.67 -21.37
C PRO A 192 -8.73 -27.37 -21.99
N THR A 193 -8.81 -28.66 -22.22
CA THR A 193 -7.74 -29.49 -22.81
C THR A 193 -8.15 -30.21 -24.08
N ASP A 194 -9.43 -30.19 -24.40
CA ASP A 194 -10.00 -30.79 -25.61
C ASP A 194 -10.97 -29.85 -26.34
N GLU A 195 -11.42 -30.21 -27.53
CA GLU A 195 -12.28 -29.39 -28.39
C GLU A 195 -13.60 -28.99 -27.68
N ALA A 196 -14.23 -29.92 -26.94
CA ALA A 196 -15.51 -29.65 -26.28
C ALA A 196 -15.37 -28.65 -25.13
N SER A 197 -14.38 -28.85 -24.26
CA SER A 197 -14.10 -27.94 -23.15
C SER A 197 -13.51 -26.59 -23.62
N GLY A 198 -12.77 -26.61 -24.72
CA GLY A 198 -12.29 -25.37 -25.35
C GLY A 198 -13.44 -24.52 -25.89
N LYS A 199 -14.44 -25.14 -26.56
CA LYS A 199 -15.66 -24.46 -27.02
C LYS A 199 -16.50 -23.91 -25.84
N GLU A 200 -16.63 -24.68 -24.77
CA GLU A 200 -17.31 -24.22 -23.54
C GLU A 200 -16.64 -22.97 -22.99
N PHE A 201 -15.32 -23.00 -22.83
CA PHE A 201 -14.54 -21.87 -22.34
C PHE A 201 -14.69 -20.63 -23.24
N LEU A 202 -14.55 -20.78 -24.56
CA LEU A 202 -14.73 -19.68 -25.49
C LEU A 202 -16.12 -19.07 -25.45
N THR A 203 -17.14 -19.93 -25.40
CA THR A 203 -18.54 -19.47 -25.30
C THR A 203 -18.74 -18.67 -24.01
N ALA A 204 -18.15 -19.14 -22.90
CA ALA A 204 -18.20 -18.43 -21.61
C ALA A 204 -17.51 -17.06 -21.69
N VAL A 205 -16.28 -17.00 -22.26
CA VAL A 205 -15.55 -15.74 -22.45
C VAL A 205 -16.34 -14.78 -23.32
N ARG A 206 -16.85 -15.20 -24.46
CA ARG A 206 -17.67 -14.37 -25.35
C ARG A 206 -18.93 -13.83 -24.68
N THR A 207 -19.63 -14.69 -23.97
CA THR A 207 -20.83 -14.30 -23.23
C THR A 207 -20.52 -13.24 -22.21
N LEU A 208 -19.45 -13.40 -21.42
CA LEU A 208 -19.02 -12.45 -20.43
C LEU A 208 -18.53 -11.14 -21.04
N VAL A 209 -17.75 -11.18 -22.10
CA VAL A 209 -17.33 -9.97 -22.86
C VAL A 209 -18.54 -9.21 -23.39
N GLY A 210 -19.57 -9.91 -23.89
CA GLY A 210 -20.82 -9.29 -24.29
C GLY A 210 -21.59 -8.65 -23.11
N MET A 211 -21.63 -9.33 -21.97
CA MET A 211 -22.27 -8.82 -20.76
C MET A 211 -21.56 -7.63 -20.17
N LEU A 212 -20.22 -7.62 -20.19
CA LEU A 212 -19.41 -6.52 -19.64
C LEU A 212 -19.54 -5.20 -20.40
N GLN A 213 -20.09 -5.20 -21.60
CA GLN A 213 -20.41 -3.97 -22.32
C GLN A 213 -21.59 -3.21 -21.69
N PHE A 214 -22.37 -3.86 -20.83
CA PHE A 214 -23.49 -3.26 -20.12
C PHE A 214 -23.10 -2.98 -18.67
N PRO A 215 -23.47 -1.80 -18.15
CA PRO A 215 -23.14 -1.44 -16.77
C PRO A 215 -23.74 -2.41 -15.75
N SER A 216 -22.92 -2.94 -14.89
CA SER A 216 -23.31 -3.89 -13.84
C SER A 216 -22.36 -3.82 -12.66
N ALA A 217 -22.88 -3.88 -11.44
CA ALA A 217 -22.07 -4.02 -10.21
C ALA A 217 -21.79 -5.48 -9.84
N ARG A 218 -22.12 -6.44 -10.72
CA ARG A 218 -22.01 -7.87 -10.44
C ARG A 218 -20.59 -8.40 -10.53
N TYR A 219 -19.74 -7.74 -11.34
CA TYR A 219 -18.43 -8.26 -11.74
C TYR A 219 -17.25 -7.56 -11.08
N ASN A 220 -17.50 -6.52 -10.29
CA ASN A 220 -16.49 -5.82 -9.48
C ASN A 220 -16.46 -6.32 -8.04
N ALA A 221 -15.68 -5.69 -7.18
CA ALA A 221 -15.58 -6.04 -5.76
C ALA A 221 -16.94 -6.04 -5.06
N ALA A 222 -17.16 -6.98 -4.15
CA ALA A 222 -18.44 -7.14 -3.46
C ALA A 222 -18.90 -5.91 -2.65
N SER A 223 -17.94 -5.11 -2.16
CA SER A 223 -18.21 -3.90 -1.38
C SER A 223 -18.58 -2.69 -2.22
N VAL A 224 -18.42 -2.77 -3.55
CA VAL A 224 -18.60 -1.64 -4.47
C VAL A 224 -19.95 -1.72 -5.14
N SER A 225 -20.77 -0.68 -4.95
CA SER A 225 -22.11 -0.57 -5.54
C SER A 225 -22.13 0.16 -6.90
N VAL A 226 -20.98 0.74 -7.29
CA VAL A 226 -20.87 1.48 -8.56
C VAL A 226 -20.93 0.53 -9.74
N PRO A 227 -21.87 0.73 -10.69
CA PRO A 227 -21.92 -0.12 -11.88
C PRO A 227 -20.73 0.16 -12.80
N VAL A 228 -20.05 -0.93 -13.20
CA VAL A 228 -18.91 -0.89 -14.12
C VAL A 228 -19.25 -1.53 -15.45
N PHE A 229 -18.55 -1.11 -16.48
CA PHE A 229 -18.58 -1.68 -17.81
C PHE A 229 -17.20 -1.62 -18.43
N ALA A 230 -16.93 -2.43 -19.44
CA ALA A 230 -15.66 -2.43 -20.15
C ALA A 230 -15.87 -2.68 -21.64
N LYS A 231 -15.06 -2.01 -22.46
CA LYS A 231 -15.03 -2.29 -23.89
C LYS A 231 -14.18 -3.54 -24.15
N PRO A 232 -14.49 -4.33 -25.19
CA PRO A 232 -13.70 -5.52 -25.50
C PRO A 232 -12.19 -5.26 -25.65
N SER A 233 -11.80 -4.10 -26.18
CA SER A 233 -10.40 -3.70 -26.37
C SER A 233 -9.66 -3.35 -25.07
N GLU A 234 -10.37 -3.11 -23.98
CA GLU A 234 -9.81 -2.81 -22.64
C GLU A 234 -9.65 -4.08 -21.82
N LEU A 235 -10.25 -5.19 -22.26
CA LEU A 235 -10.24 -6.46 -21.58
C LEU A 235 -8.93 -7.22 -21.80
N VAL A 236 -8.49 -7.90 -20.75
CA VAL A 236 -7.31 -8.76 -20.73
C VAL A 236 -7.72 -10.12 -20.17
N LEU A 237 -7.31 -11.18 -20.87
CA LEU A 237 -7.52 -12.56 -20.46
C LEU A 237 -6.17 -13.15 -20.01
N LEU A 238 -6.04 -13.39 -18.71
CA LEU A 238 -4.91 -14.12 -18.15
C LEU A 238 -5.23 -15.61 -18.18
N VAL A 239 -4.30 -16.43 -18.68
CA VAL A 239 -4.50 -17.89 -18.80
C VAL A 239 -3.27 -18.65 -18.32
N THR A 240 -3.49 -19.87 -17.80
CA THR A 240 -2.38 -20.77 -17.47
C THR A 240 -1.74 -21.34 -18.74
N PRO A 241 -0.45 -21.78 -18.70
CA PRO A 241 0.21 -22.37 -19.86
C PRO A 241 -0.51 -23.61 -20.40
N ALA A 242 -1.14 -24.41 -19.54
CA ALA A 242 -1.91 -25.58 -19.94
C ALA A 242 -3.10 -25.21 -20.84
N VAL A 243 -3.84 -24.16 -20.44
CA VAL A 243 -4.94 -23.62 -21.24
C VAL A 243 -4.41 -22.99 -22.51
N ALA A 244 -3.36 -22.16 -22.43
CA ALA A 244 -2.76 -21.53 -23.61
C ALA A 244 -2.27 -22.55 -24.65
N ALA A 245 -1.62 -23.64 -24.21
CA ALA A 245 -1.15 -24.72 -25.10
C ALA A 245 -2.30 -25.46 -25.77
N SER A 246 -3.36 -25.79 -25.04
CA SER A 246 -4.53 -26.48 -25.60
C SER A 246 -5.28 -25.61 -26.62
N LEU A 247 -5.28 -24.30 -26.43
CA LEU A 247 -5.89 -23.34 -27.33
C LEU A 247 -5.07 -23.14 -28.63
N SER A 248 -3.77 -23.44 -28.59
CA SER A 248 -2.87 -23.34 -29.75
C SER A 248 -2.82 -24.59 -30.66
N VAL A 249 -3.42 -25.72 -30.24
CA VAL A 249 -3.45 -26.95 -31.02
C VAL A 249 -4.33 -26.77 -32.29
N GLU A 250 -3.86 -27.28 -33.39
CA GLU A 250 -4.34 -27.05 -34.79
C GLU A 250 -5.86 -27.15 -34.98
N VAL A 251 -6.56 -27.99 -34.24
CA VAL A 251 -8.02 -28.19 -34.32
C VAL A 251 -8.80 -27.05 -33.64
N LEU A 252 -8.23 -26.47 -32.59
CA LEU A 252 -8.81 -25.35 -31.87
C LEU A 252 -8.32 -24.01 -32.44
N SER A 253 -7.13 -23.97 -33.04
CA SER A 253 -6.52 -22.74 -33.54
C SER A 253 -7.33 -22.06 -34.64
N SER A 254 -7.95 -22.84 -35.55
CA SER A 254 -8.78 -22.26 -36.60
C SER A 254 -10.05 -21.62 -36.12
N ILE A 255 -10.62 -22.14 -35.02
CA ILE A 255 -11.80 -21.59 -34.36
C ILE A 255 -11.37 -20.45 -33.42
N PHE A 256 -10.25 -20.62 -32.75
CA PHE A 256 -9.80 -19.72 -31.66
C PHE A 256 -9.18 -18.43 -32.19
N HIS A 257 -8.34 -18.49 -33.24
CA HIS A 257 -7.71 -17.29 -33.79
C HIS A 257 -8.71 -16.36 -34.48
N VAL A 258 -9.68 -16.91 -35.14
CA VAL A 258 -10.76 -16.12 -35.76
C VAL A 258 -11.68 -15.55 -34.67
N GLU A 259 -12.02 -16.35 -33.66
CA GLU A 259 -13.01 -15.98 -32.64
C GLU A 259 -12.45 -15.09 -31.54
N LEU A 260 -11.18 -15.24 -31.11
CA LEU A 260 -10.55 -14.31 -30.16
C LEU A 260 -10.17 -13.00 -30.86
N ALA A 261 -9.74 -13.04 -32.10
CA ALA A 261 -9.48 -11.84 -32.91
C ALA A 261 -10.75 -11.01 -33.12
N GLU A 262 -11.91 -11.65 -33.29
CA GLU A 262 -13.20 -10.97 -33.37
C GLU A 262 -13.62 -10.34 -32.02
N VAL A 263 -13.23 -10.94 -30.89
CA VAL A 263 -13.56 -10.42 -29.55
C VAL A 263 -12.59 -9.33 -29.12
N ASN A 264 -11.43 -9.20 -29.79
CA ASN A 264 -10.40 -8.17 -29.52
C ASN A 264 -9.93 -8.11 -28.07
N VAL A 265 -9.79 -9.27 -27.39
CA VAL A 265 -9.30 -9.39 -26.03
C VAL A 265 -7.82 -9.77 -26.03
N ARG A 266 -7.00 -9.05 -25.29
CA ARG A 266 -5.57 -9.33 -25.17
C ARG A 266 -5.35 -10.54 -24.26
N GLN A 267 -4.60 -11.55 -24.74
CA GLN A 267 -4.22 -12.72 -23.95
C GLN A 267 -2.84 -12.53 -23.31
N ILE A 268 -2.71 -12.90 -22.02
CA ILE A 268 -1.45 -12.94 -21.27
C ILE A 268 -1.31 -14.31 -20.61
N ILE A 269 -0.14 -14.93 -20.74
CA ILE A 269 0.15 -16.23 -20.13
C ILE A 269 0.80 -15.95 -18.76
N VAL A 270 0.24 -16.56 -17.72
CA VAL A 270 0.77 -16.55 -16.34
C VAL A 270 1.08 -17.98 -15.91
N ASP A 271 2.06 -18.20 -15.02
CA ASP A 271 2.47 -19.54 -14.61
C ASP A 271 1.35 -20.31 -13.89
N GLU A 272 0.84 -19.74 -12.82
CA GLU A 272 -0.27 -20.31 -12.03
C GLU A 272 -1.05 -19.23 -11.31
N PHE A 273 -2.28 -19.56 -10.88
CA PHE A 273 -3.09 -18.66 -10.04
C PHE A 273 -2.98 -19.09 -8.58
N PRO A 274 -2.86 -18.14 -7.62
CA PRO A 274 -2.80 -18.45 -6.19
C PRO A 274 -4.14 -18.94 -5.64
N ILE A 275 -5.24 -18.74 -6.39
CA ILE A 275 -6.59 -19.17 -6.03
C ILE A 275 -6.79 -20.59 -6.58
N PRO A 276 -7.14 -21.58 -5.73
CA PRO A 276 -7.31 -22.96 -6.15
C PRO A 276 -8.31 -23.12 -7.30
N ASN A 277 -8.06 -24.10 -8.16
CA ASN A 277 -8.92 -24.47 -9.29
C ASN A 277 -9.14 -23.39 -10.35
N THR A 278 -8.41 -22.27 -10.30
CA THR A 278 -8.50 -21.20 -11.28
C THR A 278 -7.64 -21.52 -12.49
N VAL A 279 -8.21 -21.42 -13.67
CA VAL A 279 -7.54 -21.71 -14.95
C VAL A 279 -7.35 -20.47 -15.81
N ALA A 280 -8.19 -19.46 -15.63
CA ALA A 280 -8.11 -18.19 -16.34
C ALA A 280 -8.77 -17.06 -15.54
N MET A 281 -8.40 -15.83 -15.88
CA MET A 281 -9.00 -14.61 -15.32
C MET A 281 -9.28 -13.61 -16.44
N LEU A 282 -10.50 -13.07 -16.47
CA LEU A 282 -10.89 -11.99 -17.37
C LEU A 282 -11.01 -10.69 -16.55
N THR A 283 -10.26 -9.68 -16.95
CA THR A 283 -10.24 -8.38 -16.28
C THR A 283 -9.91 -7.25 -17.26
N THR A 284 -9.73 -6.03 -16.76
CA THR A 284 -9.28 -4.88 -17.58
C THR A 284 -7.80 -4.57 -17.35
N GLN A 285 -7.22 -3.73 -18.21
CA GLN A 285 -5.84 -3.25 -18.05
C GLN A 285 -5.64 -2.42 -16.77
N ASP A 286 -6.72 -1.91 -16.16
CA ASP A 286 -6.66 -1.09 -14.96
C ASP A 286 -6.77 -1.88 -13.65
N PHE A 287 -6.92 -3.21 -13.73
CA PHE A 287 -7.10 -4.05 -12.54
C PHE A 287 -5.87 -4.06 -11.64
N PHE A 288 -4.69 -4.38 -12.19
CA PHE A 288 -3.45 -4.33 -11.44
C PHE A 288 -2.94 -2.89 -11.37
N ILE A 289 -2.62 -2.43 -10.18
CA ILE A 289 -2.00 -1.13 -9.92
C ILE A 289 -0.56 -1.38 -9.49
N LEU A 290 0.33 -1.43 -10.49
CA LEU A 290 1.77 -1.56 -10.31
C LEU A 290 2.39 -0.19 -10.61
N GLN A 291 2.86 0.51 -9.56
CA GLN A 291 3.31 1.88 -9.71
C GLN A 291 4.55 2.17 -8.87
N ASP A 292 5.65 2.44 -9.56
CA ASP A 292 6.91 2.78 -8.89
C ASP A 292 6.81 4.13 -8.17
N THR A 293 7.29 4.18 -6.95
CA THR A 293 7.50 5.41 -6.17
C THR A 293 8.97 5.79 -6.15
N LEU A 294 9.87 4.81 -6.04
CA LEU A 294 11.31 4.98 -6.16
C LEU A 294 11.91 3.80 -6.95
N TYR A 295 12.74 4.12 -7.94
CA TYR A 295 13.58 3.14 -8.63
C TYR A 295 14.94 3.78 -8.87
N GLU A 296 15.95 3.38 -8.08
CA GLU A 296 17.26 4.04 -8.06
C GLU A 296 18.38 3.06 -7.74
N ASN A 297 19.54 3.28 -8.34
CA ASN A 297 20.76 2.55 -8.06
C ASN A 297 21.70 3.40 -7.20
N THR A 298 22.22 2.82 -6.12
CA THR A 298 23.25 3.44 -5.28
C THR A 298 24.46 2.53 -5.14
N SER A 299 25.61 3.10 -4.85
CA SER A 299 26.84 2.34 -4.61
C SER A 299 27.58 2.82 -3.36
N PHE A 300 28.28 1.90 -2.71
CA PHE A 300 29.09 2.18 -1.55
C PHE A 300 30.37 1.33 -1.57
N TYR A 301 31.54 1.99 -1.48
CA TYR A 301 32.83 1.28 -1.35
C TYR A 301 33.08 0.91 0.10
N ASN A 302 33.29 -0.39 0.36
CA ASN A 302 33.71 -0.92 1.66
C ASN A 302 35.23 -1.12 1.70
N ALA A 303 35.91 -0.29 2.48
CA ALA A 303 37.35 -0.32 2.59
C ALA A 303 37.89 -1.54 3.35
N GLU A 304 37.09 -2.16 4.21
CA GLU A 304 37.47 -3.37 4.97
C GLU A 304 37.53 -4.59 4.07
N THR A 305 36.57 -4.77 3.18
CA THR A 305 36.47 -5.93 2.28
C THR A 305 37.06 -5.68 0.89
N LEU A 306 37.51 -4.45 0.59
CA LEU A 306 37.92 -3.99 -0.74
C LEU A 306 36.90 -4.31 -1.82
N ALA A 307 35.63 -4.17 -1.48
CA ALA A 307 34.50 -4.44 -2.36
C ALA A 307 33.69 -3.18 -2.56
N THR A 308 33.11 -3.02 -3.76
CA THR A 308 32.07 -2.03 -4.03
C THR A 308 30.71 -2.71 -4.00
N ASN A 309 29.85 -2.25 -3.09
CA ASN A 309 28.48 -2.74 -2.98
C ASN A 309 27.57 -1.86 -3.84
N TYR A 310 26.77 -2.48 -4.68
CA TYR A 310 25.74 -1.85 -5.47
C TYR A 310 24.39 -2.27 -4.92
N TYR A 311 23.44 -1.33 -4.88
CA TYR A 311 22.10 -1.56 -4.39
C TYR A 311 21.12 -1.05 -5.42
N LEU A 312 20.24 -1.91 -5.92
CA LEU A 312 19.05 -1.51 -6.62
C LEU A 312 17.94 -1.33 -5.57
N HIS A 313 17.42 -0.13 -5.46
CA HIS A 313 16.27 0.20 -4.60
C HIS A 313 15.01 0.26 -5.45
N HIS A 314 14.01 -0.52 -5.06
CA HIS A 314 12.70 -0.49 -5.70
C HIS A 314 11.61 -0.34 -4.65
N TRP A 315 10.92 0.78 -4.70
CA TRP A 315 9.73 1.05 -3.88
C TRP A 315 8.54 1.21 -4.79
N GLU A 316 7.44 0.54 -4.44
CA GLU A 316 6.33 0.38 -5.34
C GLU A 316 4.99 0.28 -4.60
N ILE A 317 3.91 0.69 -5.28
CA ILE A 317 2.54 0.37 -4.94
C ILE A 317 2.16 -0.87 -5.74
N VAL A 318 1.88 -1.99 -5.07
CA VAL A 318 1.33 -3.21 -5.65
C VAL A 318 -0.07 -3.42 -5.11
N SER A 319 -1.08 -3.16 -5.91
CA SER A 319 -2.47 -3.22 -5.48
C SER A 319 -3.39 -3.64 -6.65
N ALA A 320 -4.68 -3.83 -6.35
CA ALA A 320 -5.71 -4.08 -7.36
C ALA A 320 -6.88 -3.13 -7.17
N SER A 321 -7.46 -2.69 -8.30
CA SER A 321 -8.63 -1.83 -8.29
C SER A 321 -9.89 -2.62 -7.93
N PRO A 322 -10.68 -2.18 -6.94
CA PRO A 322 -11.97 -2.79 -6.64
C PRO A 322 -13.09 -2.32 -7.59
N PHE A 323 -12.82 -1.33 -8.43
CA PHE A 323 -13.81 -0.65 -9.28
C PHE A 323 -13.87 -1.19 -10.71
N VAL A 324 -13.10 -2.21 -11.04
CA VAL A 324 -13.07 -2.82 -12.36
C VAL A 324 -13.56 -4.27 -12.33
N PRO A 325 -14.08 -4.80 -13.44
CA PRO A 325 -14.54 -6.18 -13.48
C PRO A 325 -13.38 -7.15 -13.32
N ALA A 326 -13.59 -8.17 -12.49
CA ALA A 326 -12.63 -9.23 -12.22
C ALA A 326 -13.37 -10.58 -12.14
N ILE A 327 -13.15 -11.44 -13.14
CA ILE A 327 -13.87 -12.69 -13.32
C ILE A 327 -12.87 -13.84 -13.35
N LEU A 328 -13.03 -14.82 -12.47
CA LEU A 328 -12.23 -16.05 -12.49
C LEU A 328 -13.01 -17.18 -13.16
N PHE A 329 -12.31 -17.96 -13.99
CA PHE A 329 -12.79 -19.22 -14.50
C PHE A 329 -12.24 -20.35 -13.65
N THR A 330 -13.15 -21.09 -12.98
CA THR A 330 -12.79 -22.12 -12.01
C THR A 330 -13.31 -23.49 -12.46
N VAL A 331 -12.62 -24.56 -12.06
CA VAL A 331 -12.99 -25.93 -12.40
C VAL A 331 -13.46 -26.67 -11.14
N GLY A 332 -14.61 -27.33 -11.22
CA GLY A 332 -15.12 -28.15 -10.11
C GLY A 332 -16.01 -27.40 -9.11
N ASP A 333 -16.24 -26.10 -9.30
CA ASP A 333 -17.18 -25.34 -8.48
C ASP A 333 -18.64 -25.63 -8.88
N ALA A 334 -19.53 -25.66 -7.89
CA ALA A 334 -20.94 -25.98 -8.07
C ALA A 334 -21.78 -24.75 -8.47
N GLY A 335 -21.43 -24.10 -9.58
CA GLY A 335 -22.23 -22.99 -10.12
C GLY A 335 -21.51 -21.64 -10.06
N THR A 336 -22.11 -20.64 -10.69
CA THR A 336 -21.59 -19.26 -10.73
C THR A 336 -21.65 -18.63 -9.34
N THR A 337 -20.51 -18.11 -8.87
CA THR A 337 -20.43 -17.43 -7.58
C THR A 337 -20.28 -15.94 -7.82
N VAL A 338 -21.17 -15.14 -7.26
CA VAL A 338 -21.09 -13.67 -7.24
C VAL A 338 -20.22 -13.28 -6.04
N PRO A 339 -19.33 -12.28 -6.16
CA PRO A 339 -18.58 -11.78 -5.00
C PRO A 339 -19.51 -11.45 -3.85
N THR A 340 -19.24 -12.01 -2.70
CA THR A 340 -19.95 -11.67 -1.47
C THR A 340 -18.95 -11.06 -0.51
N VAL A 341 -19.36 -10.00 0.20
CA VAL A 341 -18.55 -9.48 1.30
C VAL A 341 -18.35 -10.61 2.30
N LYS A 342 -17.15 -11.13 2.39
CA LYS A 342 -16.76 -11.99 3.49
C LYS A 342 -16.71 -11.09 4.72
N GLN A 343 -17.83 -11.01 5.43
CA GLN A 343 -17.93 -10.17 6.60
C GLN A 343 -17.02 -10.75 7.69
N SER A 344 -15.88 -10.13 7.85
CA SER A 344 -14.87 -10.56 8.79
C SER A 344 -15.14 -10.06 10.22
N VAL A 345 -15.95 -8.99 10.37
CA VAL A 345 -16.29 -8.42 11.67
C VAL A 345 -17.54 -9.12 12.21
N THR A 346 -17.41 -9.77 13.35
CA THR A 346 -18.49 -10.48 14.06
C THR A 346 -18.99 -9.72 15.29
N GLY A 347 -18.32 -8.62 15.67
CA GLY A 347 -18.71 -7.78 16.79
C GLY A 347 -17.80 -6.60 17.00
N ILE A 348 -18.25 -5.70 17.87
CA ILE A 348 -17.49 -4.57 18.38
C ILE A 348 -17.61 -4.58 19.91
N ALA A 349 -16.58 -4.18 20.62
CA ALA A 349 -16.58 -3.98 22.06
C ALA A 349 -15.87 -2.68 22.41
N VAL A 350 -16.42 -1.96 23.38
CA VAL A 350 -15.78 -0.77 23.99
C VAL A 350 -15.42 -1.12 25.40
N THR A 351 -14.18 -0.92 25.79
CA THR A 351 -13.66 -1.21 27.13
C THR A 351 -12.86 -0.03 27.65
N GLY A 352 -12.83 0.17 28.95
CA GLY A 352 -12.10 1.26 29.58
C GLY A 352 -12.37 1.34 31.08
N ALA A 353 -12.09 2.47 31.69
CA ALA A 353 -12.40 2.71 33.08
C ALA A 353 -13.92 2.89 33.27
N ASP A 354 -14.50 2.25 34.29
CA ASP A 354 -15.92 2.36 34.62
C ASP A 354 -16.24 3.63 35.43
N THR A 355 -15.21 4.32 35.92
CA THR A 355 -15.32 5.56 36.70
C THR A 355 -14.25 6.55 36.29
N ALA A 356 -14.59 7.84 36.37
CA ALA A 356 -13.67 8.94 36.12
C ALA A 356 -14.03 10.18 36.95
N GLU A 357 -13.08 11.07 37.18
CA GLU A 357 -13.32 12.36 37.80
C GLU A 357 -13.74 13.41 36.76
N ALA A 358 -14.55 14.37 37.13
CA ALA A 358 -14.85 15.53 36.30
C ALA A 358 -13.55 16.28 35.94
N GLY A 359 -13.44 16.74 34.69
CA GLY A 359 -12.25 17.42 34.17
C GLY A 359 -11.10 16.49 33.78
N THR A 360 -11.30 15.17 33.68
CA THR A 360 -10.27 14.22 33.28
C THR A 360 -10.53 13.63 31.91
N ASP A 361 -9.46 13.17 31.27
CA ASP A 361 -9.53 12.43 30.03
C ASP A 361 -9.48 10.93 30.31
N VAL A 362 -10.36 10.16 29.66
CA VAL A 362 -10.46 8.72 29.82
C VAL A 362 -10.15 8.05 28.49
N GLN A 363 -9.07 7.29 28.43
CA GLN A 363 -8.77 6.45 27.26
C GLN A 363 -9.68 5.22 27.26
N LEU A 364 -10.47 5.10 26.22
CA LEU A 364 -11.26 3.90 25.93
C LEU A 364 -10.58 3.08 24.83
N THR A 365 -10.82 1.78 24.81
CA THR A 365 -10.34 0.89 23.78
C THR A 365 -11.52 0.32 23.03
N VAL A 366 -11.56 0.54 21.71
CA VAL A 366 -12.55 -0.04 20.82
C VAL A 366 -11.93 -1.23 20.12
N ASN A 367 -12.46 -2.43 20.38
CA ASN A 367 -12.01 -3.68 19.79
C ASN A 367 -13.06 -4.19 18.81
N LEU A 368 -12.66 -4.43 17.57
CA LEU A 368 -13.44 -5.14 16.60
C LEU A 368 -13.09 -6.65 16.69
N THR A 369 -14.11 -7.52 16.79
CA THR A 369 -13.92 -8.96 16.78
C THR A 369 -14.21 -9.53 15.41
N GLY A 370 -13.40 -10.50 14.98
CA GLY A 370 -13.49 -11.11 13.65
C GLY A 370 -12.15 -11.07 12.93
N THR A 371 -12.11 -11.62 11.74
CA THR A 371 -10.94 -11.52 10.86
C THR A 371 -11.08 -10.23 10.06
N MET A 372 -10.43 -9.19 10.48
CA MET A 372 -10.34 -7.99 9.65
C MET A 372 -9.31 -8.25 8.56
N SER A 373 -9.78 -8.57 7.37
CA SER A 373 -8.97 -8.40 6.19
C SER A 373 -8.99 -6.91 5.87
N PRO A 374 -7.87 -6.21 6.00
CA PRO A 374 -7.82 -4.81 5.57
C PRO A 374 -8.02 -4.82 4.06
N ALA A 375 -9.19 -4.43 3.63
CA ALA A 375 -9.48 -4.23 2.24
C ALA A 375 -8.45 -3.25 1.66
N GLY A 376 -7.49 -3.75 0.89
CA GLY A 376 -6.51 -2.93 0.18
C GLY A 376 -5.46 -2.19 1.04
N HIS A 377 -5.46 -2.38 2.33
CA HIS A 377 -4.46 -1.80 3.22
C HIS A 377 -3.52 -2.90 3.70
N GLY A 378 -2.44 -3.12 2.98
CA GLY A 378 -1.33 -3.86 3.54
C GLY A 378 -0.78 -3.06 4.69
N VAL A 379 -1.10 -3.41 5.90
CA VAL A 379 -0.32 -3.25 7.14
C VAL A 379 -1.20 -3.48 8.34
N ALA A 380 -0.66 -4.10 9.37
CA ALA A 380 -1.21 -4.18 10.71
C ALA A 380 -1.59 -2.77 11.18
N VAL A 381 -2.84 -2.54 11.30
CA VAL A 381 -3.39 -1.22 11.52
C VAL A 381 -3.52 -1.00 13.00
N GLU A 382 -2.93 0.07 13.47
CA GLU A 382 -3.53 0.81 14.56
C GLU A 382 -5.01 1.07 14.24
N PRO A 383 -5.91 1.09 15.24
CA PRO A 383 -7.35 1.23 15.00
C PRO A 383 -7.59 2.48 14.16
N ASP A 384 -7.85 2.27 12.89
CA ASP A 384 -8.12 3.37 11.97
C ASP A 384 -9.48 3.93 12.34
N ALA A 385 -9.54 5.20 12.68
CA ALA A 385 -10.77 5.93 12.99
C ALA A 385 -11.83 5.84 11.87
N ALA A 386 -11.45 5.34 10.69
CA ALA A 386 -12.35 5.03 9.59
C ALA A 386 -13.16 3.73 9.80
N LEU A 387 -12.79 2.87 10.75
CA LEU A 387 -13.44 1.57 10.96
C LEU A 387 -14.62 1.64 11.93
N PHE A 388 -14.72 2.70 12.71
CA PHE A 388 -15.82 2.92 13.63
C PHE A 388 -16.03 4.42 13.89
N GLU A 389 -17.25 4.78 14.27
CA GLU A 389 -17.61 6.09 14.77
C GLU A 389 -17.90 5.99 16.26
N VAL A 390 -17.51 6.99 17.04
CA VAL A 390 -17.78 7.08 18.48
C VAL A 390 -18.64 8.28 18.79
N SER A 391 -19.56 8.12 19.74
CA SER A 391 -20.43 9.18 20.26
C SER A 391 -20.58 9.04 21.75
N ALA A 392 -20.82 10.15 22.47
CA ALA A 392 -21.03 10.15 23.89
C ALA A 392 -22.39 10.81 24.24
N VAL A 393 -23.10 10.24 25.21
CA VAL A 393 -24.35 10.75 25.75
C VAL A 393 -24.27 10.68 27.27
N ALA A 394 -24.60 11.75 27.98
CA ALA A 394 -24.64 11.74 29.44
C ALA A 394 -26.08 11.66 29.98
N ALA A 395 -26.25 10.97 31.09
CA ALA A 395 -27.50 10.88 31.84
C ALA A 395 -27.27 11.32 33.28
N LYS A 396 -28.32 11.88 33.90
CA LYS A 396 -28.30 12.29 35.33
C LYS A 396 -28.14 11.09 36.25
N PRO A 397 -27.55 11.30 37.44
CA PRO A 397 -27.43 10.25 38.47
C PRO A 397 -28.81 9.75 38.91
N ASP A 398 -28.85 8.49 39.35
CA ASP A 398 -30.02 7.89 39.99
C ASP A 398 -30.41 8.70 41.26
N GLY A 399 -31.59 9.31 41.25
CA GLY A 399 -32.06 10.18 42.35
C GLY A 399 -32.88 11.39 41.86
N ASP A 400 -32.54 11.89 40.72
CA ASP A 400 -33.33 12.86 39.94
C ASP A 400 -33.93 12.13 38.75
N THR A 401 -35.14 11.88 38.65
CA THR A 401 -35.84 11.21 37.55
C THR A 401 -34.91 10.29 36.71
N PRO A 402 -34.88 8.96 36.95
CA PRO A 402 -33.96 8.06 36.29
C PRO A 402 -33.98 8.17 34.76
N GLY A 403 -32.81 8.27 34.14
CA GLY A 403 -32.68 8.30 32.67
C GLY A 403 -32.90 9.67 32.02
N GLN A 404 -33.03 10.76 32.79
CA GLN A 404 -33.10 12.10 32.22
C GLN A 404 -31.74 12.46 31.57
N HIS A 405 -31.77 12.76 30.29
CA HIS A 405 -30.61 13.16 29.51
C HIS A 405 -30.02 14.48 30.03
N ILE A 406 -28.69 14.56 30.11
CA ILE A 406 -27.95 15.81 30.32
C ILE A 406 -27.52 16.27 28.91
N ASP A 407 -27.82 17.53 28.58
CA ASP A 407 -27.27 18.13 27.38
C ASP A 407 -25.75 18.26 27.56
N ILE A 408 -25.02 17.51 26.76
CA ILE A 408 -23.57 17.59 26.71
C ILE A 408 -23.18 18.77 25.84
N ASP A 409 -22.40 19.70 26.38
CA ASP A 409 -21.72 20.69 25.56
C ASP A 409 -20.64 19.99 24.72
N PRO A 410 -20.79 19.88 23.40
CA PRO A 410 -19.82 19.19 22.54
C PRO A 410 -18.44 19.87 22.49
N MET A 411 -18.33 21.08 23.07
CA MET A 411 -17.07 21.79 23.20
C MET A 411 -16.34 21.41 24.49
N LYS A 412 -17.02 20.81 25.46
CA LYS A 412 -16.49 20.51 26.79
C LYS A 412 -16.45 19.01 27.10
N THR A 413 -17.51 18.27 26.77
CA THR A 413 -17.57 16.81 26.96
C THR A 413 -17.83 16.15 25.65
N TYR A 414 -16.87 15.41 25.12
CA TYR A 414 -16.94 14.73 23.86
C TYR A 414 -16.00 13.52 23.84
N VAL A 415 -16.22 12.62 22.92
CA VAL A 415 -15.28 11.56 22.59
C VAL A 415 -14.63 11.86 21.25
N ASP A 416 -13.32 11.80 21.21
CA ASP A 416 -12.57 12.03 19.98
C ASP A 416 -12.47 10.78 19.09
N LYS A 417 -11.91 10.93 17.91
CA LYS A 417 -11.72 9.84 16.94
C LYS A 417 -10.77 8.73 17.43
N PHE A 418 -9.98 8.97 18.45
CA PHE A 418 -9.09 8.00 19.09
C PHE A 418 -9.73 7.30 20.28
N ALA A 419 -11.02 7.49 20.49
CA ALA A 419 -11.80 6.99 21.60
C ALA A 419 -11.32 7.51 22.97
N VAL A 420 -10.76 8.73 23.01
CA VAL A 420 -10.51 9.46 24.27
C VAL A 420 -11.76 10.24 24.65
N LEU A 421 -12.33 9.92 25.78
CA LEU A 421 -13.45 10.65 26.35
C LEU A 421 -12.92 11.83 27.19
N HIS A 422 -13.15 13.04 26.71
CA HIS A 422 -12.87 14.28 27.41
C HIS A 422 -14.09 14.65 28.27
N ILE A 423 -13.91 14.81 29.57
CA ILE A 423 -14.99 15.10 30.53
C ILE A 423 -14.87 16.52 31.00
N ALA A 424 -15.95 17.29 30.94
CA ALA A 424 -15.99 18.66 31.41
C ALA A 424 -15.79 18.74 32.94
N GLU A 425 -15.14 19.80 33.42
CA GLU A 425 -14.92 20.07 34.87
C GLU A 425 -16.24 20.27 35.64
N ASP A 426 -17.29 20.75 34.95
CA ASP A 426 -18.61 21.03 35.54
C ASP A 426 -19.57 19.85 35.48
N MET A 427 -19.11 18.64 35.08
CA MET A 427 -19.94 17.44 35.02
C MET A 427 -20.37 17.00 36.42
N PRO A 428 -21.67 16.78 36.69
CA PRO A 428 -22.15 16.42 38.02
C PRO A 428 -21.62 15.05 38.48
N THR A 429 -21.23 14.96 39.75
CA THR A 429 -20.90 13.68 40.39
C THR A 429 -22.08 12.72 40.34
N GLY A 430 -21.86 11.46 39.94
CA GLY A 430 -22.86 10.43 39.75
C GLY A 430 -23.52 10.47 38.38
N ALA A 431 -23.20 11.42 37.51
CA ALA A 431 -23.60 11.37 36.11
C ALA A 431 -22.96 10.16 35.40
N VAL A 432 -23.67 9.57 34.46
CA VAL A 432 -23.18 8.46 33.68
C VAL A 432 -23.03 8.91 32.22
N VAL A 433 -21.82 8.88 31.73
CA VAL A 433 -21.49 9.16 30.32
C VAL A 433 -21.40 7.82 29.58
N THR A 434 -22.32 7.59 28.68
CA THR A 434 -22.34 6.39 27.84
C THR A 434 -21.66 6.70 26.50
N VAL A 435 -20.55 6.04 26.24
CA VAL A 435 -19.84 6.11 24.96
C VAL A 435 -20.28 4.93 24.09
N THR A 436 -20.77 5.23 22.91
CA THR A 436 -21.21 4.22 21.93
C THR A 436 -20.29 4.24 20.72
N ALA A 437 -19.71 3.12 20.40
CA ALA A 437 -18.97 2.89 19.16
C ALA A 437 -19.85 2.15 18.16
N THR A 438 -19.86 2.64 16.92
CA THR A 438 -20.61 2.06 15.81
C THR A 438 -19.64 1.69 14.72
N SER A 439 -19.59 0.43 14.32
CA SER A 439 -18.67 -0.04 13.27
C SER A 439 -19.07 0.47 11.89
N ALA A 440 -18.09 0.63 11.01
CA ALA A 440 -18.33 0.86 9.58
C ALA A 440 -18.93 -0.39 8.89
N TYR A 441 -18.84 -1.56 9.53
CA TYR A 441 -19.24 -2.86 8.96
C TYR A 441 -20.73 -3.14 9.17
N ILE A 442 -21.34 -3.79 8.18
CA ILE A 442 -22.76 -4.14 8.20
C ILE A 442 -23.00 -5.34 9.13
N ASN A 443 -23.96 -5.23 10.03
CA ASN A 443 -24.51 -6.32 10.81
C ASN A 443 -25.90 -6.70 10.26
N PRO A 444 -26.04 -7.80 9.50
CA PRO A 444 -27.31 -8.18 8.89
C PRO A 444 -28.39 -8.55 9.91
N SER A 445 -27.99 -8.82 11.16
CA SER A 445 -28.90 -9.22 12.24
C SER A 445 -29.35 -8.05 13.13
N ALA A 446 -28.76 -6.86 12.99
CA ALA A 446 -29.10 -5.70 13.80
C ALA A 446 -30.12 -4.80 13.10
N ALA A 447 -31.06 -4.25 13.87
CA ALA A 447 -32.04 -3.27 13.37
C ALA A 447 -31.39 -2.01 12.78
N THR A 448 -30.22 -1.63 13.29
CA THR A 448 -29.44 -0.49 12.81
C THR A 448 -28.60 -0.82 11.58
N GLY A 449 -28.52 -2.09 11.19
CA GLY A 449 -27.67 -2.55 10.10
C GLY A 449 -26.15 -2.49 10.39
N LYS A 450 -25.74 -2.13 11.62
CA LYS A 450 -24.33 -2.00 12.01
C LYS A 450 -24.05 -2.65 13.37
N TYR A 451 -22.78 -3.04 13.62
CA TYR A 451 -22.36 -3.48 14.94
C TYR A 451 -22.19 -2.25 15.85
N THR A 452 -22.80 -2.30 17.04
CA THR A 452 -22.70 -1.24 18.04
C THR A 452 -22.34 -1.83 19.41
N ALA A 453 -21.53 -1.12 20.18
CA ALA A 453 -21.25 -1.44 21.57
C ALA A 453 -21.16 -0.16 22.38
N SER A 454 -21.57 -0.24 23.64
CA SER A 454 -21.56 0.92 24.52
C SER A 454 -20.79 0.59 25.81
N HIS A 455 -20.10 1.60 26.36
CA HIS A 455 -19.45 1.55 27.66
C HIS A 455 -19.87 2.76 28.48
N ALA A 456 -20.21 2.52 29.74
CA ALA A 456 -20.69 3.55 30.63
C ALA A 456 -19.59 3.96 31.62
N VAL A 457 -19.32 5.26 31.71
CA VAL A 457 -18.35 5.85 32.64
C VAL A 457 -19.11 6.67 33.65
N THR A 458 -19.01 6.32 34.94
CA THR A 458 -19.65 7.04 36.05
C THR A 458 -18.72 8.12 36.58
N ILE A 459 -19.22 9.33 36.70
CA ILE A 459 -18.45 10.48 37.21
C ILE A 459 -18.36 10.42 38.74
N THR A 460 -17.15 10.37 39.26
CA THR A 460 -16.86 10.35 40.69
C THR A 460 -16.48 11.75 41.20
N ALA A 461 -16.63 11.98 42.52
CA ALA A 461 -16.11 13.19 43.14
C ALA A 461 -14.57 13.22 43.05
N PRO A 462 -13.98 14.39 42.79
CA PRO A 462 -12.52 14.51 42.83
C PRO A 462 -11.98 14.01 44.17
N ALA A 463 -10.92 13.22 44.10
CA ALA A 463 -10.28 12.69 45.32
C ALA A 463 -9.87 13.86 46.17
N THR A 464 -10.50 14.03 47.33
CA THR A 464 -10.09 15.03 48.33
C THR A 464 -8.63 14.76 48.62
N ALA A 465 -7.76 15.70 48.28
CA ALA A 465 -6.34 15.63 48.63
C ALA A 465 -6.23 15.26 50.09
N ALA A 466 -5.63 14.12 50.39
CA ALA A 466 -5.42 13.66 51.76
C ALA A 466 -4.75 14.81 52.55
N THR A 467 -5.50 15.42 53.44
CA THR A 467 -4.94 16.40 54.37
C THR A 467 -3.86 15.68 55.16
N ASP A 468 -2.63 16.09 54.98
CA ASP A 468 -1.49 15.65 55.79
C ASP A 468 -1.89 15.71 57.29
N PRO A 469 -1.64 14.67 58.07
CA PRO A 469 -1.98 14.65 59.47
C PRO A 469 -1.19 15.75 60.17
N VAL A 470 -1.93 16.75 60.70
CA VAL A 470 -1.41 17.83 61.49
C VAL A 470 -0.62 17.25 62.68
N LYS A 471 0.68 17.43 62.68
CA LYS A 471 1.59 17.07 63.76
C LYS A 471 1.26 17.92 64.97
N PRO A 472 0.90 17.37 66.14
CA PRO A 472 0.58 18.18 67.30
C PRO A 472 1.84 18.84 67.97
N GLY A 473 1.81 20.10 68.07
CA GLY A 473 2.38 20.87 69.21
C GLY A 473 3.89 21.05 69.33
N ALA A 474 4.39 22.18 68.91
CA ALA A 474 5.53 22.78 69.61
C ALA A 474 5.15 24.23 70.00
N LYS A 475 5.21 24.48 71.33
CA LYS A 475 4.85 25.67 72.04
C LYS A 475 5.48 26.97 71.54
N ALA A 476 4.68 27.99 71.53
CA ALA A 476 5.07 29.39 71.41
C ALA A 476 6.26 29.81 72.33
N LYS A 477 7.20 30.53 71.68
CA LYS A 477 8.04 31.49 72.50
C LYS A 477 8.08 32.81 71.75
N ARG A 478 7.57 33.77 72.43
CA ARG A 478 7.44 35.18 72.13
C ARG A 478 8.81 35.90 72.22
N THR A 479 8.86 37.04 71.55
CA THR A 479 9.79 38.19 71.59
C THR A 479 10.73 38.23 70.43
N GLY A 480 10.92 39.31 69.71
CA GLY A 480 10.59 40.72 69.77
C GLY A 480 11.45 41.42 68.71
N LYS A 481 10.87 42.39 68.08
CA LYS A 481 11.44 43.69 67.73
C LYS A 481 12.74 43.82 66.92
N GLY A 482 12.67 44.54 65.77
CA GLY A 482 13.77 45.30 65.15
C GLY A 482 13.78 45.11 63.65
N ALA A 483 13.18 45.95 62.88
CA ALA A 483 13.62 47.19 62.22
C ALA A 483 14.69 47.03 61.14
N SER A 484 14.27 47.54 59.96
CA SER A 484 15.02 48.27 58.96
C SER A 484 16.04 47.59 58.06
N GLY A 485 15.91 47.94 56.80
CA GLY A 485 17.01 48.21 55.86
C GLY A 485 16.91 47.49 54.54
N GLU A 486 16.33 48.16 53.64
CA GLU A 486 16.89 48.67 52.34
C GLU A 486 17.91 47.83 51.65
N GLY A 487 17.63 47.67 50.36
CA GLY A 487 18.69 47.88 49.38
C GLY A 487 18.87 46.83 48.27
N GLY A 488 18.42 47.18 47.11
CA GLY A 488 19.23 47.14 45.91
C GLY A 488 19.31 45.78 45.18
N SER A 489 18.69 45.66 44.10
CA SER A 489 19.01 46.02 42.72
C SER A 489 19.88 45.01 41.93
N HIS A 490 19.43 44.75 40.77
CA HIS A 490 20.12 44.33 39.55
C HIS A 490 20.63 42.89 39.46
N GLY A 491 20.46 42.24 38.39
CA GLY A 491 20.42 42.38 36.95
C GLY A 491 20.28 41.00 36.35
N ALA A 492 19.49 40.88 35.42
CA ALA A 492 19.77 40.86 34.00
C ALA A 492 20.53 39.64 33.49
N GLU A 493 19.87 39.10 32.49
CA GLU A 493 20.45 38.55 31.24
C GLU A 493 21.08 37.14 31.31
N THR A 494 20.88 36.25 30.42
CA THR A 494 20.63 36.13 28.94
C THR A 494 20.45 34.64 28.67
N ALA A 495 19.51 34.23 27.94
CA ALA A 495 19.44 34.00 26.50
C ALA A 495 20.37 32.92 25.92
N ALA A 496 19.79 32.18 25.01
CA ALA A 496 20.28 31.42 23.86
C ALA A 496 20.16 29.92 24.04
N ALA A 497 19.29 29.25 23.32
CA ALA A 497 19.12 29.02 21.89
C ALA A 497 19.93 27.84 21.36
N ALA A 498 19.20 26.99 20.69
CA ALA A 498 19.55 26.21 19.51
C ALA A 498 20.33 24.88 19.68
N GLN A 499 19.81 23.79 19.36
CA GLN A 499 19.70 23.10 18.05
C GLN A 499 18.82 21.87 18.18
#